data_38e8d62afb17f9699e34cffd9d1e5221
#
_entry.id   38e8d62afb17f9699e34cffd9d1e5221
#
_cell.length_a   1.000
_cell.length_b   1.000
_cell.length_c   1.000
_cell.angle_alpha   90.00
_cell.angle_beta   90.00
_cell.angle_gamma   90.00
#
_symmetry.space_group_name_H-M   'P 1'
#
loop_
_entity.id
_entity.type
_entity.pdbx_description
1 polymer ?
#
loop_
_entity_poly.entity_id
_entity_poly.type
_entity_poly.pdbx_seq_one_letter_code
_entity_poly.pdbx_strand_id
1 'polypeptide(L)'
;AVLLFVIPSDLKKREFLLDWKTAVTIPWDILILFGGGFALAQGFSESGLTHYLAGRLTVLEGSSMVIVVLAVTSLVIFLTEITSNTATASIALPIMAALAGAMQLHPYGLMLSATIAASFAFMLPVATPPNAIVFSSRYVTITQMAKTGIWLNLIGILLITGFVIFLLPLVWGIDIHALPSEFAP
;
A
#
# COMPACT_ATOMS: atom_id res chain seq x y z
N ALA A 1 -9.40 -22.60 -12.93
CA ALA A 1 -8.59 -22.10 -14.05
C ALA A 1 -8.35 -23.21 -15.08
N VAL A 2 -7.76 -24.38 -14.73
CA VAL A 2 -7.39 -25.46 -15.67
C VAL A 2 -8.56 -25.93 -16.54
N LEU A 3 -9.76 -26.04 -15.97
CA LEU A 3 -10.97 -26.45 -16.70
C LEU A 3 -11.30 -25.55 -17.91
N LEU A 4 -10.92 -24.27 -17.86
CA LEU A 4 -11.19 -23.33 -18.97
C LEU A 4 -10.42 -23.68 -20.24
N PHE A 5 -9.30 -24.41 -20.13
CA PHE A 5 -8.53 -24.90 -21.27
C PHE A 5 -9.13 -26.14 -21.93
N VAL A 6 -10.13 -26.78 -21.29
CA VAL A 6 -10.72 -28.04 -21.76
C VAL A 6 -12.17 -27.84 -22.20
N ILE A 7 -12.86 -26.82 -21.67
CA ILE A 7 -14.24 -26.53 -22.02
C ILE A 7 -14.27 -25.84 -23.41
N PRO A 8 -14.92 -26.43 -24.42
CA PRO A 8 -15.00 -25.82 -25.74
C PRO A 8 -15.94 -24.60 -25.74
N SER A 9 -15.51 -23.52 -26.35
CA SER A 9 -16.36 -22.35 -26.65
C SER A 9 -17.07 -22.50 -28.00
N ASP A 10 -16.37 -23.08 -28.99
CA ASP A 10 -16.94 -23.42 -30.30
C ASP A 10 -16.41 -24.77 -30.80
N LEU A 11 -17.27 -25.78 -30.78
CA LEU A 11 -16.92 -27.15 -31.21
C LEU A 11 -16.57 -27.24 -32.71
N LYS A 12 -17.13 -26.33 -33.53
CA LYS A 12 -16.87 -26.34 -35.00
C LYS A 12 -15.47 -25.77 -35.29
N LYS A 13 -15.06 -24.75 -34.53
CA LYS A 13 -13.74 -24.08 -34.69
C LYS A 13 -12.66 -24.70 -33.83
N ARG A 14 -12.98 -25.66 -32.96
CA ARG A 14 -12.10 -26.23 -31.95
C ARG A 14 -11.46 -25.17 -31.02
N GLU A 15 -12.24 -24.14 -30.68
CA GLU A 15 -11.84 -23.11 -29.77
C GLU A 15 -12.26 -23.48 -28.36
N PHE A 16 -11.39 -23.23 -27.37
CA PHE A 16 -11.66 -23.41 -25.96
C PHE A 16 -11.93 -22.06 -25.28
N LEU A 17 -12.54 -22.08 -24.10
CA LEU A 17 -12.82 -20.85 -23.34
C LEU A 17 -11.55 -20.06 -23.01
N LEU A 18 -10.42 -20.73 -22.86
CA LEU A 18 -9.12 -20.12 -22.62
C LEU A 18 -8.06 -20.89 -23.43
N ASP A 19 -7.22 -20.18 -24.15
CA ASP A 19 -6.03 -20.71 -24.80
C ASP A 19 -4.75 -20.23 -24.07
N TRP A 20 -3.62 -20.91 -24.36
CA TRP A 20 -2.36 -20.57 -23.73
C TRP A 20 -1.85 -19.17 -24.10
N LYS A 21 -2.13 -18.73 -25.33
CA LYS A 21 -1.73 -17.43 -25.83
C LYS A 21 -2.40 -16.29 -25.04
N THR A 22 -3.68 -16.47 -24.73
CA THR A 22 -4.45 -15.54 -23.88
C THR A 22 -4.04 -15.68 -22.41
N ALA A 23 -3.80 -16.91 -21.92
CA ALA A 23 -3.41 -17.14 -20.53
C ALA A 23 -2.07 -16.50 -20.16
N VAL A 24 -1.11 -16.41 -21.07
CA VAL A 24 0.20 -15.78 -20.80
C VAL A 24 0.14 -14.24 -20.81
N THR A 25 -0.97 -13.63 -21.24
CA THR A 25 -1.15 -12.18 -21.18
C THR A 25 -1.57 -11.66 -19.80
N ILE A 26 -1.69 -12.56 -18.82
CA ILE A 26 -1.92 -12.17 -17.42
C ILE A 26 -0.80 -11.20 -16.98
N PRO A 27 -1.11 -10.16 -16.21
CA PRO A 27 -0.11 -9.25 -15.68
C PRO A 27 0.75 -9.94 -14.60
N TRP A 28 1.74 -10.70 -15.05
CA TRP A 28 2.66 -11.48 -14.19
C TRP A 28 3.45 -10.62 -13.23
N ASP A 29 3.78 -9.39 -13.63
CA ASP A 29 4.42 -8.38 -12.81
C ASP A 29 3.63 -8.09 -11.53
N ILE A 30 2.31 -7.94 -11.64
CA ILE A 30 1.42 -7.72 -10.50
C ILE A 30 1.37 -8.97 -9.61
N LEU A 31 1.20 -10.16 -10.22
CA LEU A 31 1.11 -11.42 -9.46
C LEU A 31 2.41 -11.71 -8.69
N ILE A 32 3.57 -11.50 -9.33
CA ILE A 32 4.87 -11.70 -8.69
C ILE A 32 5.10 -10.66 -7.58
N LEU A 33 4.68 -9.40 -7.80
CA LEU A 33 4.79 -8.35 -6.80
C LEU A 33 3.98 -8.68 -5.53
N PHE A 34 2.71 -9.07 -5.69
CA PHE A 34 1.88 -9.47 -4.54
C PHE A 34 2.40 -10.75 -3.88
N GLY A 35 2.76 -11.78 -4.66
CA GLY A 35 3.33 -13.01 -4.12
C GLY A 35 4.63 -12.75 -3.36
N GLY A 36 5.49 -11.90 -3.89
CA GLY A 36 6.71 -11.45 -3.22
C GLY A 36 6.44 -10.68 -1.93
N GLY A 37 5.44 -9.80 -1.93
CA GLY A 37 4.99 -9.07 -0.73
C GLY A 37 4.52 -10.01 0.38
N PHE A 38 3.71 -11.01 0.06
CA PHE A 38 3.27 -12.03 1.03
C PHE A 38 4.43 -12.90 1.53
N ALA A 39 5.35 -13.30 0.65
CA ALA A 39 6.54 -14.06 1.05
C ALA A 39 7.43 -13.26 2.00
N LEU A 40 7.60 -11.95 1.77
CA LEU A 40 8.32 -11.06 2.68
C LEU A 40 7.63 -10.94 4.04
N ALA A 41 6.30 -10.79 4.06
CA ALA A 41 5.53 -10.72 5.30
C ALA A 41 5.70 -11.99 6.14
N GLN A 42 5.63 -13.15 5.51
CA GLN A 42 5.87 -14.44 6.16
C GLN A 42 7.32 -14.55 6.65
N GLY A 43 8.29 -14.16 5.83
CA GLY A 43 9.71 -14.12 6.23
C GLY A 43 9.97 -13.20 7.42
N PHE A 44 9.30 -12.06 7.53
CA PHE A 44 9.39 -11.18 8.70
C PHE A 44 8.84 -11.85 9.97
N SER A 45 7.73 -12.56 9.85
CA SER A 45 7.14 -13.30 10.96
C SER A 45 8.03 -14.45 11.43
N GLU A 46 8.47 -15.30 10.49
CA GLU A 46 9.25 -16.50 10.79
C GLU A 46 10.69 -16.21 11.24
N SER A 47 11.31 -15.15 10.71
CA SER A 47 12.68 -14.74 11.11
C SER A 47 12.75 -14.04 12.45
N GLY A 48 11.61 -13.72 13.08
CA GLY A 48 11.56 -12.91 14.29
C GLY A 48 11.88 -11.42 14.05
N LEU A 49 12.00 -10.98 12.79
CA LEU A 49 12.26 -9.58 12.45
C LEU A 49 11.14 -8.67 12.95
N THR A 50 9.91 -9.15 12.97
CA THR A 50 8.76 -8.43 13.57
C THR A 50 9.03 -8.12 15.03
N HIS A 51 9.50 -9.09 15.83
CA HIS A 51 9.86 -8.89 17.24
C HIS A 51 11.06 -7.96 17.41
N TYR A 52 12.08 -8.08 16.54
CA TYR A 52 13.22 -7.18 16.56
C TYR A 52 12.82 -5.74 16.27
N LEU A 53 11.99 -5.51 15.26
CA LEU A 53 11.47 -4.18 14.92
C LEU A 53 10.59 -3.65 16.06
N ALA A 54 9.71 -4.48 16.63
CA ALA A 54 8.94 -4.11 17.81
C ALA A 54 9.85 -3.63 18.95
N GLY A 55 10.91 -4.38 19.28
CA GLY A 55 11.86 -3.98 20.32
C GLY A 55 12.63 -2.68 19.99
N ARG A 56 12.82 -2.33 18.72
CA ARG A 56 13.41 -1.04 18.31
C ARG A 56 12.40 0.10 18.30
N LEU A 57 11.13 -0.23 18.12
CA LEU A 57 10.02 0.71 18.15
C LEU A 57 9.53 1.03 19.57
N THR A 58 10.17 0.47 20.62
CA THR A 58 9.95 0.89 22.02
C THR A 58 10.19 2.39 22.22
N VAL A 59 10.95 3.03 21.33
CA VAL A 59 11.06 4.51 21.27
C VAL A 59 9.70 5.16 20.95
N LEU A 60 8.77 4.43 20.30
CA LEU A 60 7.40 4.86 20.03
C LEU A 60 6.41 4.36 21.08
N GLU A 61 6.84 3.51 22.03
CA GLU A 61 6.01 3.12 23.18
C GLU A 61 5.69 4.37 23.98
N GLY A 62 4.40 4.66 24.09
CA GLY A 62 3.91 5.91 24.68
C GLY A 62 3.67 7.04 23.66
N SER A 63 4.06 6.89 22.39
CA SER A 63 3.65 7.82 21.36
C SER A 63 2.17 7.68 21.05
N SER A 64 1.49 8.80 20.90
CA SER A 64 0.08 8.77 20.53
C SER A 64 -0.10 8.13 19.13
N MET A 65 -1.19 7.41 18.91
CA MET A 65 -1.56 6.82 17.61
C MET A 65 -1.47 7.86 16.48
N VAL A 66 -1.79 9.11 16.77
CA VAL A 66 -1.66 10.24 15.82
C VAL A 66 -0.23 10.37 15.29
N ILE A 67 0.77 10.30 16.18
CA ILE A 67 2.19 10.42 15.78
C ILE A 67 2.61 9.24 14.91
N VAL A 68 2.18 8.04 15.25
CA VAL A 68 2.50 6.83 14.48
C VAL A 68 1.88 6.91 13.08
N VAL A 69 0.60 7.27 12.98
CA VAL A 69 -0.08 7.42 11.69
C VAL A 69 0.53 8.54 10.86
N LEU A 70 0.86 9.70 11.48
CA LEU A 70 1.57 10.79 10.80
C LEU A 70 2.92 10.33 10.24
N ALA A 71 3.71 9.61 11.03
CA ALA A 71 5.02 9.12 10.61
C ALA A 71 4.92 8.13 9.45
N VAL A 72 4.02 7.14 9.57
CA VAL A 72 3.77 6.14 8.51
C VAL A 72 3.27 6.81 7.23
N THR A 73 2.27 7.68 7.34
CA THR A 73 1.70 8.39 6.19
C THR A 73 2.76 9.24 5.49
N SER A 74 3.55 10.00 6.26
CA SER A 74 4.63 10.82 5.71
C SER A 74 5.67 9.97 5.00
N LEU A 75 6.14 8.91 5.64
CA LEU A 75 7.13 8.01 5.05
C LEU A 75 6.64 7.44 3.71
N VAL A 76 5.41 6.93 3.68
CA VAL A 76 4.85 6.29 2.48
C VAL A 76 4.59 7.31 1.37
N ILE A 77 4.08 8.49 1.67
CA ILE A 77 3.88 9.56 0.67
C ILE A 77 5.20 9.95 0.00
N PHE A 78 6.26 10.19 0.77
CA PHE A 78 7.54 10.56 0.17
C PHE A 78 8.23 9.39 -0.53
N LEU A 79 8.03 8.16 -0.08
CA LEU A 79 8.55 6.97 -0.73
C LEU A 79 7.90 6.74 -2.10
N THR A 80 6.57 6.90 -2.20
CA THR A 80 5.83 6.68 -3.45
C THR A 80 6.13 7.70 -4.54
N GLU A 81 6.72 8.86 -4.20
CA GLU A 81 7.18 9.83 -5.20
C GLU A 81 8.28 9.31 -6.13
N ILE A 82 9.09 8.37 -5.63
CA ILE A 82 10.23 7.79 -6.38
C ILE A 82 10.04 6.32 -6.70
N THR A 83 8.92 5.74 -6.30
CA THR A 83 8.58 4.33 -6.52
C THR A 83 7.18 4.21 -7.13
N SER A 84 6.82 3.01 -7.61
CA SER A 84 5.45 2.74 -8.08
C SER A 84 4.48 2.68 -6.89
N ASN A 85 3.32 3.32 -7.00
CA ASN A 85 2.27 3.30 -5.98
C ASN A 85 1.88 1.86 -5.60
N THR A 86 1.71 1.00 -6.61
CA THR A 86 1.37 -0.42 -6.41
C THR A 86 2.48 -1.16 -5.67
N ALA A 87 3.75 -0.94 -6.06
CA ALA A 87 4.89 -1.55 -5.39
C ALA A 87 5.00 -1.08 -3.94
N THR A 88 4.88 0.24 -3.72
CA THR A 88 4.91 0.83 -2.38
C THR A 88 3.81 0.24 -1.49
N ALA A 89 2.57 0.19 -1.96
CA ALA A 89 1.46 -0.38 -1.20
C ALA A 89 1.69 -1.87 -0.91
N SER A 90 2.10 -2.66 -1.90
CA SER A 90 2.30 -4.12 -1.75
C SER A 90 3.38 -4.46 -0.73
N ILE A 91 4.45 -3.65 -0.66
CA ILE A 91 5.53 -3.83 0.32
C ILE A 91 5.12 -3.27 1.69
N ALA A 92 4.47 -2.12 1.73
CA ALA A 92 4.11 -1.46 2.98
C ALA A 92 3.05 -2.24 3.77
N LEU A 93 2.02 -2.79 3.11
CA LEU A 93 0.90 -3.45 3.77
C LEU A 93 1.31 -4.54 4.77
N PRO A 94 2.12 -5.56 4.39
CA PRO A 94 2.56 -6.58 5.34
C PRO A 94 3.43 -6.00 6.47
N ILE A 95 4.24 -4.99 6.18
CA ILE A 95 5.06 -4.32 7.20
C ILE A 95 4.16 -3.58 8.20
N MET A 96 3.14 -2.88 7.72
CA MET A 96 2.19 -2.17 8.58
C MET A 96 1.34 -3.11 9.43
N ALA A 97 0.93 -4.26 8.89
CA ALA A 97 0.24 -5.29 9.66
C ALA A 97 1.12 -5.83 10.80
N ALA A 98 2.38 -6.15 10.50
CA ALA A 98 3.35 -6.61 11.48
C ALA A 98 3.63 -5.55 12.55
N LEU A 99 3.80 -4.29 12.15
CA LEU A 99 4.01 -3.16 13.04
C LEU A 99 2.81 -2.94 13.97
N ALA A 100 1.60 -2.98 13.43
CA ALA A 100 0.38 -2.83 14.23
C ALA A 100 0.26 -3.94 15.28
N GLY A 101 0.52 -5.20 14.91
CA GLY A 101 0.55 -6.32 15.84
C GLY A 101 1.58 -6.14 16.94
N ALA A 102 2.80 -5.71 16.60
CA ALA A 102 3.85 -5.43 17.56
C ALA A 102 3.49 -4.31 18.55
N MET A 103 2.78 -3.29 18.09
CA MET A 103 2.32 -2.17 18.93
C MET A 103 0.96 -2.42 19.62
N GLN A 104 0.37 -3.61 19.47
CA GLN A 104 -0.97 -3.96 19.98
C GLN A 104 -2.08 -3.01 19.49
N LEU A 105 -1.93 -2.51 18.24
CA LEU A 105 -2.87 -1.62 17.58
C LEU A 105 -3.71 -2.37 16.55
N HIS A 106 -4.86 -1.81 16.21
CA HIS A 106 -5.69 -2.37 15.12
C HIS A 106 -4.96 -2.25 13.77
N PRO A 107 -4.74 -3.35 13.01
CA PRO A 107 -3.98 -3.32 11.78
C PRO A 107 -4.50 -2.34 10.73
N TYR A 108 -5.82 -2.18 10.65
CA TYR A 108 -6.45 -1.31 9.66
C TYR A 108 -6.04 0.16 9.79
N GLY A 109 -5.73 0.64 10.99
CA GLY A 109 -5.25 2.01 11.16
C GLY A 109 -3.99 2.29 10.36
N LEU A 110 -2.98 1.43 10.48
CA LEU A 110 -1.71 1.61 9.77
C LEU A 110 -1.79 1.14 8.31
N MET A 111 -2.50 0.05 8.03
CA MET A 111 -2.63 -0.47 6.67
C MET A 111 -3.39 0.49 5.74
N LEU A 112 -4.50 1.08 6.21
CA LEU A 112 -5.25 2.03 5.42
C LEU A 112 -4.49 3.35 5.23
N SER A 113 -3.81 3.84 6.27
CA SER A 113 -2.98 5.03 6.14
C SER A 113 -1.90 4.84 5.07
N ALA A 114 -1.20 3.70 5.07
CA ALA A 114 -0.18 3.38 4.08
C ALA A 114 -0.77 3.18 2.66
N THR A 115 -1.91 2.50 2.55
CA THR A 115 -2.55 2.25 1.25
C THR A 115 -3.00 3.54 0.58
N ILE A 116 -3.67 4.42 1.32
CA ILE A 116 -4.12 5.71 0.80
C ILE A 116 -2.89 6.58 0.49
N ALA A 117 -1.92 6.65 1.40
CA ALA A 117 -0.68 7.40 1.24
C ALA A 117 0.11 6.99 -0.01
N ALA A 118 0.16 5.69 -0.33
CA ALA A 118 0.84 5.19 -1.52
C ALA A 118 0.26 5.74 -2.84
N SER A 119 -0.95 6.28 -2.83
CA SER A 119 -1.57 6.91 -4.00
C SER A 119 -1.37 8.44 -4.05
N PHE A 120 -0.76 9.04 -3.03
CA PHE A 120 -0.51 10.47 -2.93
C PHE A 120 0.90 10.80 -3.42
N ALA A 121 1.05 10.96 -4.74
CA ALA A 121 2.32 11.26 -5.38
C ALA A 121 2.12 12.45 -6.35
N PHE A 122 2.48 13.66 -5.92
CA PHE A 122 2.18 14.88 -6.65
C PHE A 122 3.42 15.70 -7.02
N MET A 123 4.61 15.33 -6.53
CA MET A 123 5.82 16.16 -6.69
C MET A 123 6.58 15.88 -7.98
N LEU A 124 6.67 14.61 -8.39
CA LEU A 124 7.57 14.22 -9.48
C LEU A 124 6.81 13.69 -10.70
N PRO A 125 7.28 14.02 -11.93
CA PRO A 125 6.69 13.50 -13.16
C PRO A 125 6.74 11.97 -13.27
N VAL A 126 7.76 11.36 -12.68
CA VAL A 126 7.98 9.90 -12.72
C VAL A 126 7.06 9.12 -11.78
N ALA A 127 6.49 9.80 -10.79
CA ALA A 127 5.72 9.15 -9.74
C ALA A 127 4.44 8.47 -10.26
N THR A 128 3.73 9.12 -11.19
CA THR A 128 2.49 8.56 -11.78
C THR A 128 2.32 8.91 -13.24
N PRO A 129 1.59 8.09 -14.04
CA PRO A 129 1.27 8.44 -15.43
C PRO A 129 0.56 9.79 -15.60
N PRO A 130 -0.41 10.20 -14.77
CA PRO A 130 -0.99 11.53 -14.84
C PRO A 130 0.03 12.65 -14.66
N ASN A 131 0.97 12.52 -13.74
CA ASN A 131 2.04 13.48 -13.53
C ASN A 131 2.93 13.61 -14.77
N ALA A 132 3.27 12.49 -15.40
CA ALA A 132 4.06 12.47 -16.64
C ALA A 132 3.31 13.18 -17.79
N ILE A 133 1.99 12.98 -17.92
CA ILE A 133 1.15 13.64 -18.93
C ILE A 133 1.14 15.15 -18.71
N VAL A 134 0.92 15.62 -17.48
CA VAL A 134 0.94 17.05 -17.14
C VAL A 134 2.30 17.65 -17.46
N PHE A 135 3.37 16.97 -17.08
CA PHE A 135 4.74 17.44 -17.35
C PHE A 135 5.06 17.48 -18.85
N SER A 136 4.58 16.51 -19.64
CA SER A 136 4.80 16.44 -21.09
C SER A 136 4.17 17.61 -21.85
N SER A 137 3.19 18.31 -21.26
CA SER A 137 2.59 19.52 -21.82
C SER A 137 3.57 20.69 -21.96
N ARG A 138 4.70 20.63 -21.24
CA ARG A 138 5.77 21.66 -21.18
C ARG A 138 5.33 23.01 -20.57
N TYR A 139 4.11 23.08 -20.01
CA TYR A 139 3.66 24.28 -19.28
C TYR A 139 4.19 24.34 -17.85
N VAL A 140 4.66 23.22 -17.31
CA VAL A 140 5.11 23.08 -15.92
C VAL A 140 6.54 22.56 -15.90
N THR A 141 7.41 23.19 -15.12
CA THR A 141 8.76 22.70 -14.85
C THR A 141 8.76 21.73 -13.67
N ILE A 142 9.77 20.83 -13.58
CA ILE A 142 9.94 19.90 -12.46
C ILE A 142 9.95 20.65 -11.13
N THR A 143 10.65 21.80 -11.07
CA THR A 143 10.72 22.61 -9.85
C THR A 143 9.36 23.19 -9.42
N GLN A 144 8.54 23.62 -10.38
CA GLN A 144 7.19 24.12 -10.10
C GLN A 144 6.30 22.97 -9.61
N MET A 145 6.37 21.82 -10.27
CA MET A 145 5.61 20.64 -9.90
C MET A 145 5.99 20.17 -8.49
N ALA A 146 7.28 20.07 -8.18
CA ALA A 146 7.75 19.67 -6.86
C ALA A 146 7.32 20.66 -5.76
N LYS A 147 7.45 21.97 -6.01
CA LYS A 147 7.03 23.00 -5.05
C LYS A 147 5.53 22.99 -4.77
N THR A 148 4.72 22.75 -5.78
CA THR A 148 3.26 22.65 -5.58
C THR A 148 2.89 21.32 -4.95
N GLY A 149 3.50 20.24 -5.43
CA GLY A 149 3.25 18.87 -4.95
C GLY A 149 3.59 18.68 -3.48
N ILE A 150 4.64 19.32 -2.94
CA ILE A 150 4.96 19.23 -1.51
C ILE A 150 3.81 19.73 -0.63
N TRP A 151 3.14 20.80 -1.03
CA TRP A 151 1.98 21.29 -0.28
C TRP A 151 0.81 20.32 -0.34
N LEU A 152 0.57 19.70 -1.51
CA LEU A 152 -0.45 18.67 -1.65
C LEU A 152 -0.12 17.44 -0.80
N ASN A 153 1.15 17.03 -0.76
CA ASN A 153 1.60 15.93 0.10
C ASN A 153 1.40 16.26 1.59
N LEU A 154 1.74 17.48 2.03
CA LEU A 154 1.53 17.90 3.42
C LEU A 154 0.04 17.93 3.79
N ILE A 155 -0.80 18.47 2.90
CA ILE A 155 -2.26 18.44 3.09
C ILE A 155 -2.76 16.98 3.12
N GLY A 156 -2.26 16.14 2.23
CA GLY A 156 -2.58 14.71 2.19
C GLY A 156 -2.23 14.00 3.49
N ILE A 157 -1.05 14.26 4.06
CA ILE A 157 -0.64 13.71 5.37
C ILE A 157 -1.65 14.07 6.46
N LEU A 158 -2.06 15.33 6.53
CA LEU A 158 -3.02 15.77 7.54
C LEU A 158 -4.42 15.17 7.30
N LEU A 159 -4.89 15.14 6.05
CA LEU A 159 -6.18 14.58 5.69
C LEU A 159 -6.26 13.07 5.98
N ILE A 160 -5.23 12.29 5.58
CA ILE A 160 -5.18 10.85 5.82
C ILE A 160 -5.11 10.57 7.32
N THR A 161 -4.27 11.31 8.06
CA THR A 161 -4.19 11.16 9.51
C THR A 161 -5.52 11.49 10.17
N GLY A 162 -6.16 12.60 9.79
CA GLY A 162 -7.48 12.95 10.30
C GLY A 162 -8.55 11.91 9.95
N PHE A 163 -8.54 11.38 8.74
CA PHE A 163 -9.42 10.30 8.32
C PHE A 163 -9.27 9.06 9.21
N VAL A 164 -8.03 8.59 9.38
CA VAL A 164 -7.74 7.36 10.13
C VAL A 164 -8.08 7.53 11.62
N ILE A 165 -7.78 8.69 12.21
CA ILE A 165 -7.98 8.91 13.64
C ILE A 165 -9.45 9.18 13.99
N PHE A 166 -10.17 9.93 13.15
CA PHE A 166 -11.53 10.39 13.47
C PHE A 166 -12.62 9.67 12.68
N LEU A 167 -12.46 9.55 11.35
CA LEU A 167 -13.52 8.98 10.51
C LEU A 167 -13.56 7.46 10.54
N LEU A 168 -12.43 6.80 10.55
CA LEU A 168 -12.37 5.34 10.53
C LEU A 168 -13.09 4.72 11.74
N PRO A 169 -12.83 5.15 12.98
CA PRO A 169 -13.59 4.67 14.14
C PRO A 169 -15.09 5.00 14.05
N LEU A 170 -15.43 6.21 13.58
CA LEU A 170 -16.81 6.66 13.48
C LEU A 170 -17.63 5.86 12.45
N VAL A 171 -17.06 5.59 11.27
CA VAL A 171 -17.81 4.96 10.17
C VAL A 171 -17.84 3.44 10.31
N TRP A 172 -16.73 2.83 10.74
CA TRP A 172 -16.63 1.37 10.83
C TRP A 172 -16.75 0.81 12.23
N GLY A 173 -16.87 1.66 13.25
CA GLY A 173 -16.97 1.23 14.64
C GLY A 173 -15.74 0.51 15.17
N ILE A 174 -14.57 0.80 14.58
CA ILE A 174 -13.30 0.12 14.89
C ILE A 174 -12.56 0.89 15.98
N ASP A 175 -12.18 0.22 17.05
CA ASP A 175 -11.21 0.76 17.99
C ASP A 175 -9.78 0.59 17.44
N ILE A 176 -9.22 1.68 16.92
CA ILE A 176 -7.88 1.69 16.35
C ILE A 176 -6.76 1.54 17.38
N HIS A 177 -7.09 1.71 18.68
CA HIS A 177 -6.12 1.67 19.78
C HIS A 177 -5.95 0.26 20.36
N ALA A 178 -6.75 -0.70 19.97
CA ALA A 178 -6.74 -2.06 20.51
C ALA A 178 -6.55 -3.09 19.39
N LEU A 179 -5.71 -4.11 19.64
CA LEU A 179 -5.58 -5.25 18.75
C LEU A 179 -6.77 -6.18 18.94
N PRO A 180 -7.61 -6.41 17.90
CA PRO A 180 -8.71 -7.35 18.01
C PRO A 180 -8.21 -8.78 18.22
N SER A 181 -8.97 -9.60 18.96
CA SER A 181 -8.62 -11.00 19.24
C SER A 181 -8.44 -11.85 17.98
N GLU A 182 -9.06 -11.45 16.86
CA GLU A 182 -8.95 -12.11 15.57
C GLU A 182 -7.55 -11.98 14.94
N PHE A 183 -6.79 -10.96 15.32
CA PHE A 183 -5.44 -10.68 14.84
C PHE A 183 -4.35 -10.95 15.90
N ALA A 184 -4.76 -11.41 17.09
CA ALA A 184 -3.82 -11.84 18.13
C ALA A 184 -3.15 -13.16 17.70
N PRO A 185 -1.84 -13.35 17.93
CA PRO A 185 -1.10 -14.56 17.56
C PRO A 185 -1.54 -15.79 18.35
#